data_d41d02d887ab8627a3f2384572921421
#
_entry.id   d41d02d887ab8627a3f2384572921421
#
_cell.length_a   1.000
_cell.length_b   1.000
_cell.length_c   1.000
_cell.angle_alpha   90.00
_cell.angle_beta   90.00
_cell.angle_gamma   90.00
#
_symmetry.space_group_name_H-M   'P 1'
#
loop_
_entity.id
_entity.type
_entity.pdbx_description
1 polymer ?
#
loop_
_entity_poly.entity_id
_entity_poly.type
_entity_poly.pdbx_seq_one_letter_code
_entity_poly.pdbx_strand_id
1 'polypeptide(L)'
;ANLMDAEGLRNRNELEAWLAERLWSLEDLHAVATHAERLRRWSQWRFSDEVEIRFLDRKLDLDRVVYSLLQVQEQELAEELHQRLRGGEMSFAEAVQQFSVGAERVTQGLVGPIALSAAPAAIGSRLRVGREGQVWSPFTADNHWCVLRLEHKIQARLDAATREQLLHDLFECWVSSQVDLLLQGEPLAPVPRPDEVPEP
;
A
#
# COMPACT_ATOMS: atom_id res chain seq x y z
N ALA A 1 -5.04 23.14 0.75
CA ALA A 1 -5.96 23.80 1.69
C ALA A 1 -5.26 25.02 2.26
N ASN A 2 -5.96 26.16 2.35
CA ASN A 2 -5.42 27.37 2.97
C ASN A 2 -5.44 27.16 4.50
N LEU A 3 -4.32 27.33 5.19
CA LEU A 3 -4.25 27.13 6.64
C LEU A 3 -5.25 28.03 7.39
N MET A 4 -5.48 29.24 6.90
CA MET A 4 -6.48 30.16 7.46
C MET A 4 -7.90 29.57 7.42
N ASP A 5 -8.25 28.89 6.31
CA ASP A 5 -9.56 28.24 6.18
C ASP A 5 -9.68 27.03 7.13
N ALA A 6 -8.60 26.26 7.30
CA ALA A 6 -8.57 25.09 8.18
C ALA A 6 -8.69 25.48 9.66
N GLU A 7 -8.11 26.62 10.07
CA GLU A 7 -8.15 27.15 11.43
C GLU A 7 -9.34 28.12 11.67
N GLY A 8 -10.19 28.35 10.65
CA GLY A 8 -11.36 29.20 10.73
C GLY A 8 -11.05 30.71 10.87
N LEU A 9 -9.85 31.13 10.48
CA LEU A 9 -9.40 32.51 10.57
C LEU A 9 -9.94 33.33 9.40
N ARG A 10 -10.73 34.36 9.69
CA ARG A 10 -11.47 35.15 8.68
C ARG A 10 -10.82 36.47 8.32
N ASN A 11 -9.95 36.98 9.18
CA ASN A 11 -9.36 38.29 9.00
C ASN A 11 -7.96 38.37 9.66
N ARG A 12 -7.24 39.47 9.38
CA ARG A 12 -5.90 39.72 9.85
C ARG A 12 -5.79 39.78 11.37
N ASN A 13 -6.78 40.37 12.04
CA ASN A 13 -6.72 40.53 13.50
C ASN A 13 -6.87 39.18 14.20
N GLU A 14 -7.72 38.29 13.69
CA GLU A 14 -7.85 36.92 14.17
C GLU A 14 -6.54 36.12 13.97
N LEU A 15 -5.89 36.32 12.81
CA LEU A 15 -4.59 35.72 12.54
C LEU A 15 -3.51 36.20 13.50
N GLU A 16 -3.44 37.53 13.75
CA GLU A 16 -2.48 38.13 14.68
C GLU A 16 -2.70 37.64 16.13
N ALA A 17 -3.94 37.52 16.57
CA ALA A 17 -4.30 36.97 17.87
C ALA A 17 -3.93 35.48 17.96
N TRP A 18 -4.23 34.70 16.93
CA TRP A 18 -3.91 33.26 16.82
C TRP A 18 -2.40 33.00 16.86
N LEU A 19 -1.61 33.86 16.18
CA LEU A 19 -0.15 33.79 16.21
C LEU A 19 0.40 34.16 17.58
N ALA A 20 -0.12 35.23 18.20
CA ALA A 20 0.31 35.65 19.52
C ALA A 20 0.06 34.60 20.61
N GLU A 21 -1.10 33.92 20.55
CA GLU A 21 -1.42 32.83 21.47
C GLU A 21 -0.41 31.68 21.41
N ARG A 22 0.11 31.38 20.19
CA ARG A 22 1.08 30.30 19.93
C ARG A 22 2.55 30.75 20.01
N LEU A 23 2.80 32.01 20.26
CA LEU A 23 4.14 32.63 20.23
C LEU A 23 4.83 32.43 18.87
N TRP A 24 4.06 32.43 17.78
CA TRP A 24 4.54 32.26 16.43
C TRP A 24 4.67 33.61 15.72
N SER A 25 5.73 33.73 14.91
CA SER A 25 5.89 34.79 13.92
C SER A 25 5.15 34.45 12.60
N LEU A 26 5.03 35.40 11.72
CA LEU A 26 4.56 35.16 10.34
C LEU A 26 5.49 34.22 9.57
N GLU A 27 6.78 34.24 9.88
CA GLU A 27 7.78 33.36 9.30
C GLU A 27 7.57 31.90 9.73
N ASP A 28 7.28 31.67 11.02
CA ASP A 28 6.92 30.35 11.54
C ASP A 28 5.66 29.81 10.87
N LEU A 29 4.64 30.67 10.75
CA LEU A 29 3.40 30.34 10.04
C LEU A 29 3.69 29.93 8.58
N HIS A 30 4.49 30.73 7.88
CA HIS A 30 4.86 30.43 6.48
C HIS A 30 5.64 29.12 6.39
N ALA A 31 6.58 28.88 7.29
CA ALA A 31 7.36 27.66 7.35
C ALA A 31 6.47 26.43 7.53
N VAL A 32 5.52 26.49 8.48
CA VAL A 32 4.57 25.40 8.73
C VAL A 32 3.59 25.22 7.56
N ALA A 33 3.01 26.31 7.04
CA ALA A 33 2.04 26.25 5.94
C ALA A 33 2.65 25.70 4.63
N THR A 34 3.95 25.91 4.42
CA THR A 34 4.65 25.46 3.20
C THR A 34 5.41 24.14 3.39
N HIS A 35 5.53 23.65 4.63
CA HIS A 35 6.37 22.49 4.97
C HIS A 35 6.07 21.26 4.09
N ALA A 36 4.81 20.85 4.04
CA ALA A 36 4.42 19.66 3.29
C ALA A 36 4.74 19.78 1.78
N GLU A 37 4.47 20.96 1.20
CA GLU A 37 4.72 21.19 -0.23
C GLU A 37 6.24 21.30 -0.52
N ARG A 38 7.02 21.92 0.35
CA ARG A 38 8.48 21.97 0.23
C ARG A 38 9.09 20.57 0.31
N LEU A 39 8.60 19.77 1.26
CA LEU A 39 9.05 18.39 1.43
C LEU A 39 8.70 17.55 0.20
N ARG A 40 7.47 17.67 -0.30
CA ARG A 40 7.03 16.98 -1.51
C ARG A 40 7.91 17.33 -2.73
N ARG A 41 8.19 18.64 -2.95
CA ARG A 41 9.04 19.10 -4.06
C ARG A 41 10.47 18.61 -3.92
N TRP A 42 11.03 18.66 -2.71
CA TRP A 42 12.36 18.15 -2.45
C TRP A 42 12.45 16.63 -2.68
N SER A 43 11.51 15.86 -2.18
CA SER A 43 11.45 14.41 -2.42
C SER A 43 11.33 14.08 -3.91
N GLN A 44 10.49 14.82 -4.62
CA GLN A 44 10.36 14.65 -6.08
C GLN A 44 11.67 14.94 -6.79
N TRP A 45 12.35 16.06 -6.48
CA TRP A 45 13.63 16.39 -7.06
C TRP A 45 14.71 15.35 -6.71
N ARG A 46 14.77 14.94 -5.43
CA ARG A 46 15.84 14.06 -4.96
C ARG A 46 15.72 12.63 -5.47
N PHE A 47 14.51 12.13 -5.62
CA PHE A 47 14.25 10.71 -5.87
C PHE A 47 13.59 10.42 -7.23
N SER A 48 13.35 11.41 -8.08
CA SER A 48 12.66 11.22 -9.37
C SER A 48 13.28 10.12 -10.23
N ASP A 49 14.60 10.05 -10.28
CA ASP A 49 15.34 9.09 -11.10
C ASP A 49 15.29 7.66 -10.49
N GLU A 50 15.09 7.57 -9.18
CA GLU A 50 15.02 6.30 -8.47
C GLU A 50 13.62 5.66 -8.55
N VAL A 51 12.57 6.45 -8.81
CA VAL A 51 11.16 5.98 -8.81
C VAL A 51 10.93 4.89 -9.85
N GLU A 52 11.46 5.05 -11.06
CA GLU A 52 11.25 4.07 -12.14
C GLU A 52 11.95 2.74 -11.83
N ILE A 53 13.17 2.82 -11.31
CA ILE A 53 13.91 1.63 -10.86
C ILE A 53 13.15 0.95 -9.74
N ARG A 54 12.72 1.71 -8.72
CA ARG A 54 11.95 1.20 -7.59
C ARG A 54 10.61 0.59 -8.01
N PHE A 55 9.95 1.18 -8.99
CA PHE A 55 8.72 0.63 -9.56
C PHE A 55 8.96 -0.72 -10.21
N LEU A 56 10.01 -0.85 -11.03
CA LEU A 56 10.35 -2.11 -11.69
C LEU A 56 10.71 -3.20 -10.69
N ASP A 57 11.50 -2.88 -9.68
CA ASP A 57 11.88 -3.83 -8.61
C ASP A 57 10.68 -4.34 -7.82
N ARG A 58 9.70 -3.47 -7.56
CA ARG A 58 8.52 -3.79 -6.76
C ARG A 58 7.26 -4.09 -7.57
N LYS A 59 7.35 -4.09 -8.90
CA LYS A 59 6.16 -4.21 -9.77
C LYS A 59 5.29 -5.40 -9.42
N LEU A 60 5.88 -6.57 -9.19
CA LEU A 60 5.14 -7.78 -8.85
C LEU A 60 4.41 -7.69 -7.50
N ASP A 61 4.93 -6.88 -6.57
CA ASP A 61 4.32 -6.69 -5.25
C ASP A 61 3.24 -5.59 -5.29
N LEU A 62 3.37 -4.66 -6.23
CA LEU A 62 2.40 -3.59 -6.48
C LEU A 62 1.21 -4.07 -7.31
N ASP A 63 1.34 -5.18 -8.05
CA ASP A 63 0.22 -5.79 -8.75
C ASP A 63 -0.93 -6.04 -7.76
N ARG A 64 -2.16 -5.75 -8.18
CA ARG A 64 -3.35 -6.01 -7.35
C ARG A 64 -4.05 -7.26 -7.85
N VAL A 65 -4.64 -7.98 -6.91
CA VAL A 65 -5.37 -9.22 -7.20
C VAL A 65 -6.76 -9.19 -6.60
N VAL A 66 -7.68 -9.82 -7.30
CA VAL A 66 -9.00 -10.19 -6.80
C VAL A 66 -9.05 -11.70 -6.85
N TYR A 67 -9.38 -12.33 -5.74
CA TYR A 67 -9.46 -13.79 -5.67
C TYR A 67 -10.66 -14.23 -4.82
N SER A 68 -11.13 -15.44 -5.06
CA SER A 68 -12.12 -16.11 -4.22
C SER A 68 -11.41 -17.10 -3.29
N LEU A 69 -11.74 -17.05 -2.01
CA LEU A 69 -11.22 -17.91 -0.95
C LEU A 69 -12.35 -18.66 -0.26
N LEU A 70 -12.14 -19.94 -0.05
CA LEU A 70 -12.99 -20.81 0.78
C LEU A 70 -12.09 -21.46 1.83
N GLN A 71 -12.48 -21.39 3.10
CA GLN A 71 -11.73 -21.97 4.21
C GLN A 71 -12.59 -22.97 4.96
N VAL A 72 -12.08 -24.19 5.14
CA VAL A 72 -12.73 -25.25 5.91
C VAL A 72 -11.74 -25.90 6.88
N GLN A 73 -12.25 -26.66 7.85
CA GLN A 73 -11.40 -27.32 8.85
C GLN A 73 -10.86 -28.67 8.37
N GLU A 74 -11.65 -29.39 7.59
CA GLU A 74 -11.37 -30.77 7.21
C GLU A 74 -10.81 -30.86 5.78
N GLN A 75 -9.79 -31.68 5.60
CA GLN A 75 -9.15 -31.89 4.30
C GLN A 75 -10.11 -32.52 3.29
N GLU A 76 -10.81 -33.56 3.69
CA GLU A 76 -11.71 -34.33 2.83
C GLU A 76 -12.82 -33.42 2.28
N LEU A 77 -13.36 -32.52 3.12
CA LEU A 77 -14.36 -31.55 2.70
C LEU A 77 -13.76 -30.55 1.69
N ALA A 78 -12.53 -30.09 1.91
CA ALA A 78 -11.86 -29.19 0.97
C ALA A 78 -11.64 -29.84 -0.40
N GLU A 79 -11.26 -31.12 -0.41
CA GLU A 79 -11.07 -31.92 -1.63
C GLU A 79 -12.38 -32.11 -2.39
N GLU A 80 -13.45 -32.47 -1.70
CA GLU A 80 -14.79 -32.61 -2.29
C GLU A 80 -15.26 -31.27 -2.91
N LEU A 81 -15.18 -30.19 -2.14
CA LEU A 81 -15.59 -28.87 -2.61
C LEU A 81 -14.75 -28.39 -3.79
N HIS A 82 -13.46 -28.66 -3.78
CA HIS A 82 -12.58 -28.36 -4.93
C HIS A 82 -13.03 -29.10 -6.20
N GLN A 83 -13.41 -30.38 -6.12
CA GLN A 83 -13.89 -31.14 -7.28
C GLN A 83 -15.23 -30.56 -7.80
N ARG A 84 -16.16 -30.26 -6.92
CA ARG A 84 -17.46 -29.67 -7.28
C ARG A 84 -17.32 -28.29 -7.92
N LEU A 85 -16.42 -27.47 -7.39
CA LEU A 85 -16.12 -26.15 -7.97
C LEU A 85 -15.47 -26.25 -9.37
N ARG A 86 -14.55 -27.20 -9.56
CA ARG A 86 -13.94 -27.46 -10.87
C ARG A 86 -14.92 -28.03 -11.88
N GLY A 87 -15.84 -28.87 -11.43
CA GLY A 87 -16.89 -29.47 -12.26
C GLY A 87 -18.02 -28.51 -12.61
N GLY A 88 -18.07 -27.35 -11.98
CA GLY A 88 -19.16 -26.38 -12.18
C GLY A 88 -20.48 -26.82 -11.52
N GLU A 89 -20.44 -27.80 -10.62
CA GLU A 89 -21.62 -28.30 -9.90
C GLU A 89 -22.10 -27.33 -8.82
N MET A 90 -21.23 -26.43 -8.39
CA MET A 90 -21.48 -25.42 -7.35
C MET A 90 -20.70 -24.15 -7.68
N SER A 91 -21.29 -23.00 -7.43
CA SER A 91 -20.58 -21.72 -7.51
C SER A 91 -19.69 -21.50 -6.27
N PHE A 92 -18.66 -20.67 -6.42
CA PHE A 92 -17.76 -20.35 -5.31
C PHE A 92 -18.51 -19.65 -4.15
N ALA A 93 -19.44 -18.75 -4.48
CA ALA A 93 -20.27 -18.05 -3.51
C ALA A 93 -21.14 -19.01 -2.68
N GLU A 94 -21.78 -20.00 -3.34
CA GLU A 94 -22.58 -21.02 -2.65
C GLU A 94 -21.73 -21.88 -1.72
N ALA A 95 -20.54 -22.32 -2.18
CA ALA A 95 -19.61 -23.09 -1.37
C ALA A 95 -19.18 -22.32 -0.11
N VAL A 96 -18.83 -21.04 -0.28
CA VAL A 96 -18.43 -20.19 0.85
C VAL A 96 -19.59 -19.98 1.84
N GLN A 97 -20.78 -19.69 1.36
CA GLN A 97 -21.95 -19.46 2.21
C GLN A 97 -22.31 -20.69 3.04
N GLN A 98 -22.18 -21.88 2.47
CA GLN A 98 -22.56 -23.13 3.13
C GLN A 98 -21.46 -23.68 4.04
N PHE A 99 -20.20 -23.62 3.64
CA PHE A 99 -19.13 -24.39 4.24
C PHE A 99 -17.98 -23.56 4.83
N SER A 100 -17.79 -22.30 4.40
CA SER A 100 -16.63 -21.55 4.88
C SER A 100 -16.74 -21.17 6.34
N VAL A 101 -15.61 -21.27 7.05
CA VAL A 101 -15.49 -20.87 8.47
C VAL A 101 -14.79 -19.52 8.63
N GLY A 102 -14.27 -18.96 7.55
CA GLY A 102 -13.51 -17.71 7.57
C GLY A 102 -14.36 -16.44 7.45
N ALA A 103 -13.71 -15.29 7.63
CA ALA A 103 -14.34 -13.96 7.54
C ALA A 103 -14.81 -13.61 6.12
N GLU A 104 -14.26 -14.26 5.09
CA GLU A 104 -14.64 -14.11 3.68
C GLU A 104 -16.10 -14.50 3.38
N ARG A 105 -16.80 -15.15 4.30
CA ARG A 105 -18.25 -15.40 4.19
C ARG A 105 -19.04 -14.11 3.95
N VAL A 106 -18.63 -13.00 4.56
CA VAL A 106 -19.30 -11.70 4.43
C VAL A 106 -19.30 -11.21 2.99
N THR A 107 -18.22 -11.49 2.25
CA THR A 107 -18.05 -11.10 0.85
C THR A 107 -18.30 -12.26 -0.13
N GLN A 108 -18.96 -13.33 0.33
CA GLN A 108 -19.21 -14.54 -0.47
C GLN A 108 -17.91 -15.15 -1.06
N GLY A 109 -16.83 -15.03 -0.30
CA GLY A 109 -15.51 -15.52 -0.67
C GLY A 109 -14.65 -14.54 -1.47
N LEU A 110 -15.21 -13.44 -1.97
CA LEU A 110 -14.46 -12.50 -2.79
C LEU A 110 -13.58 -11.59 -1.95
N VAL A 111 -12.26 -11.59 -2.23
CA VAL A 111 -11.25 -10.77 -1.56
C VAL A 111 -10.55 -9.87 -2.58
N GLY A 112 -10.46 -8.60 -2.27
CA GLY A 112 -9.77 -7.62 -3.11
C GLY A 112 -10.69 -6.56 -3.73
N PRO A 113 -10.09 -5.69 -4.58
CA PRO A 113 -8.70 -5.70 -5.06
C PRO A 113 -7.68 -5.28 -3.97
N ILE A 114 -6.72 -6.15 -3.67
CA ILE A 114 -5.63 -5.88 -2.73
C ILE A 114 -4.27 -5.97 -3.42
N ALA A 115 -3.24 -5.32 -2.86
CA ALA A 115 -1.87 -5.51 -3.33
C ALA A 115 -1.46 -6.99 -3.15
N LEU A 116 -0.74 -7.55 -4.10
CA LEU A 116 -0.30 -8.95 -4.03
C LEU A 116 0.59 -9.21 -2.80
N SER A 117 1.37 -8.21 -2.38
CA SER A 117 2.18 -8.26 -1.17
C SER A 117 1.38 -8.26 0.15
N ALA A 118 0.12 -7.81 0.11
CA ALA A 118 -0.76 -7.80 1.28
C ALA A 118 -1.50 -9.15 1.49
N ALA A 119 -1.45 -10.06 0.50
CA ALA A 119 -2.02 -11.38 0.64
C ALA A 119 -1.16 -12.25 1.58
N PRO A 120 -1.77 -13.13 2.42
CA PRO A 120 -1.00 -14.10 3.21
C PRO A 120 -0.02 -14.89 2.34
N ALA A 121 1.17 -15.19 2.85
CA ALA A 121 2.27 -15.74 2.06
C ALA A 121 1.90 -17.01 1.26
N ALA A 122 1.11 -17.92 1.86
CA ALA A 122 0.66 -19.14 1.21
C ALA A 122 -0.30 -18.89 0.04
N ILE A 123 -1.10 -17.81 0.11
CA ILE A 123 -2.01 -17.37 -0.95
C ILE A 123 -1.24 -16.56 -1.99
N GLY A 124 -0.48 -15.56 -1.55
CA GLY A 124 0.28 -14.66 -2.43
C GLY A 124 1.24 -15.38 -3.36
N SER A 125 1.96 -16.41 -2.87
CA SER A 125 2.87 -17.22 -3.69
C SER A 125 2.16 -17.93 -4.86
N ARG A 126 0.93 -18.39 -4.65
CA ARG A 126 0.10 -19.02 -5.69
C ARG A 126 -0.45 -18.00 -6.68
N LEU A 127 -1.00 -16.88 -6.15
CA LEU A 127 -1.57 -15.82 -6.98
C LEU A 127 -0.51 -15.18 -7.90
N ARG A 128 0.76 -15.10 -7.45
CA ARG A 128 1.87 -14.53 -8.21
C ARG A 128 2.06 -15.23 -9.55
N VAL A 129 1.98 -16.55 -9.57
CA VAL A 129 2.23 -17.39 -10.76
C VAL A 129 0.94 -17.88 -11.43
N GLY A 130 -0.22 -17.60 -10.83
CA GLY A 130 -1.52 -18.07 -11.32
C GLY A 130 -2.03 -17.35 -12.55
N ARG A 131 -3.01 -17.97 -13.20
CA ARG A 131 -3.79 -17.40 -14.31
C ARG A 131 -5.22 -17.12 -13.83
N GLU A 132 -5.85 -16.11 -14.40
CA GLU A 132 -7.25 -15.80 -14.10
C GLU A 132 -8.15 -17.01 -14.37
N GLY A 133 -9.11 -17.25 -13.48
CA GLY A 133 -9.97 -18.43 -13.48
C GLY A 133 -9.36 -19.71 -12.92
N GLN A 134 -8.04 -19.72 -12.62
CA GLN A 134 -7.38 -20.90 -12.07
C GLN A 134 -7.89 -21.18 -10.67
N VAL A 135 -8.32 -22.44 -10.42
CA VAL A 135 -8.63 -22.98 -9.09
C VAL A 135 -7.49 -23.87 -8.65
N TRP A 136 -6.94 -23.61 -7.46
CA TRP A 136 -5.89 -24.44 -6.88
C TRP A 136 -6.46 -25.61 -6.08
N SER A 137 -5.75 -26.73 -6.10
CA SER A 137 -6.02 -27.83 -5.17
C SER A 137 -5.93 -27.35 -3.73
N PRO A 138 -6.66 -27.98 -2.80
CA PRO A 138 -6.65 -27.60 -1.40
C PRO A 138 -5.24 -27.53 -0.82
N PHE A 139 -5.01 -26.52 0.01
CA PHE A 139 -3.76 -26.30 0.73
C PHE A 139 -4.04 -25.69 2.10
N THR A 140 -3.09 -25.78 3.01
CA THR A 140 -3.24 -25.20 4.35
C THR A 140 -2.73 -23.76 4.40
N ALA A 141 -3.50 -22.88 5.04
CA ALA A 141 -3.12 -21.55 5.44
C ALA A 141 -3.83 -21.19 6.75
N ASP A 142 -3.13 -20.60 7.70
CA ASP A 142 -3.67 -20.16 9.00
C ASP A 142 -4.52 -21.22 9.71
N ASN A 143 -4.02 -22.47 9.74
CA ASN A 143 -4.67 -23.66 10.33
C ASN A 143 -6.01 -24.07 9.67
N HIS A 144 -6.29 -23.59 8.47
CA HIS A 144 -7.46 -23.99 7.70
C HIS A 144 -7.07 -24.60 6.36
N TRP A 145 -7.92 -25.48 5.83
CA TRP A 145 -7.82 -25.94 4.46
C TRP A 145 -8.49 -24.92 3.54
N CYS A 146 -7.75 -24.46 2.55
CA CYS A 146 -8.15 -23.39 1.64
C CYS A 146 -8.33 -23.92 0.24
N VAL A 147 -9.43 -23.53 -0.42
CA VAL A 147 -9.60 -23.58 -1.87
C VAL A 147 -9.56 -22.14 -2.40
N LEU A 148 -8.76 -21.89 -3.41
CA LEU A 148 -8.45 -20.57 -3.94
C LEU A 148 -8.76 -20.51 -5.43
N ARG A 149 -9.37 -19.40 -5.90
CA ARG A 149 -9.50 -19.09 -7.32
C ARG A 149 -9.02 -17.67 -7.58
N LEU A 150 -8.14 -17.49 -8.55
CA LEU A 150 -7.77 -16.16 -9.03
C LEU A 150 -8.88 -15.62 -9.94
N GLU A 151 -9.49 -14.50 -9.55
CA GLU A 151 -10.52 -13.85 -10.36
C GLU A 151 -9.89 -12.87 -11.36
N HIS A 152 -9.13 -11.89 -10.85
CA HIS A 152 -8.49 -10.88 -11.68
C HIS A 152 -7.09 -10.54 -11.18
N LYS A 153 -6.20 -10.25 -12.12
CA LYS A 153 -4.87 -9.72 -11.88
C LYS A 153 -4.72 -8.35 -12.54
N ILE A 154 -4.67 -7.32 -11.72
CA ILE A 154 -4.58 -5.93 -12.15
C ILE A 154 -3.10 -5.52 -12.08
N GLN A 155 -2.48 -5.37 -13.24
CA GLN A 155 -1.08 -4.98 -13.32
C GLN A 155 -0.88 -3.55 -12.82
N ALA A 156 0.10 -3.36 -11.95
CA ALA A 156 0.51 -2.05 -11.49
C ALA A 156 1.02 -1.19 -12.67
N ARG A 157 0.67 0.08 -12.63
CA ARG A 157 1.14 1.10 -13.57
C ARG A 157 1.80 2.23 -12.80
N LEU A 158 2.84 2.81 -13.38
CA LEU A 158 3.48 3.99 -12.81
C LEU A 158 2.67 5.25 -13.17
N ASP A 159 1.45 5.32 -12.65
CA ASP A 159 0.60 6.50 -12.71
C ASP A 159 1.02 7.55 -11.65
N ALA A 160 0.33 8.70 -11.62
CA ALA A 160 0.64 9.78 -10.70
C ALA A 160 0.54 9.33 -9.22
N ALA A 161 -0.48 8.54 -8.88
CA ALA A 161 -0.68 8.06 -7.51
C ALA A 161 0.41 7.07 -7.08
N THR A 162 0.75 6.11 -7.94
CA THR A 162 1.83 5.15 -7.70
C THR A 162 3.19 5.85 -7.61
N ARG A 163 3.44 6.86 -8.46
CA ARG A 163 4.66 7.67 -8.40
C ARG A 163 4.77 8.41 -7.07
N GLU A 164 3.71 9.06 -6.63
CA GLU A 164 3.67 9.78 -5.36
C GLU A 164 3.91 8.84 -4.17
N GLN A 165 3.30 7.66 -4.17
CA GLN A 165 3.54 6.64 -3.15
C GLN A 165 4.99 6.18 -3.12
N LEU A 166 5.59 5.89 -4.28
CA LEU A 166 6.99 5.47 -4.35
C LEU A 166 7.97 6.55 -3.92
N LEU A 167 7.68 7.83 -4.22
CA LEU A 167 8.46 8.97 -3.72
C LEU A 167 8.40 9.06 -2.19
N HIS A 168 7.21 8.85 -1.63
CA HIS A 168 7.04 8.81 -0.17
C HIS A 168 7.83 7.63 0.44
N ASP A 169 7.69 6.42 -0.11
CA ASP A 169 8.43 5.24 0.35
C ASP A 169 9.96 5.46 0.30
N LEU A 170 10.48 6.08 -0.76
CA LEU A 170 11.91 6.40 -0.91
C LEU A 170 12.35 7.42 0.14
N PHE A 171 11.54 8.44 0.38
CA PHE A 171 11.79 9.44 1.43
C PHE A 171 11.83 8.80 2.82
N GLU A 172 10.85 7.98 3.17
CA GLU A 172 10.81 7.28 4.46
C GLU A 172 12.02 6.34 4.64
N CYS A 173 12.41 5.61 3.60
CA CYS A 173 13.62 4.80 3.64
C CYS A 173 14.89 5.65 3.87
N TRP A 174 14.98 6.81 3.22
CA TRP A 174 16.09 7.72 3.41
C TRP A 174 16.12 8.29 4.84
N VAL A 175 14.98 8.76 5.36
CA VAL A 175 14.86 9.25 6.75
C VAL A 175 15.27 8.16 7.74
N SER A 176 14.77 6.93 7.56
CA SER A 176 15.14 5.80 8.42
C SER A 176 16.64 5.55 8.41
N SER A 177 17.27 5.60 7.25
CA SER A 177 18.73 5.43 7.15
C SER A 177 19.51 6.55 7.85
N GLN A 178 19.01 7.81 7.82
CA GLN A 178 19.64 8.92 8.55
C GLN A 178 19.50 8.74 10.06
N VAL A 179 18.34 8.27 10.53
CA VAL A 179 18.12 7.97 11.95
C VAL A 179 19.05 6.85 12.42
N ASP A 180 19.23 5.79 11.65
CA ASP A 180 20.13 4.68 11.98
C ASP A 180 21.59 5.16 12.11
N LEU A 181 22.05 6.04 11.22
CA LEU A 181 23.38 6.66 11.31
C LEU A 181 23.54 7.46 12.61
N LEU A 182 22.55 8.29 12.95
CA LEU A 182 22.57 9.06 14.19
C LEU A 182 22.61 8.16 15.42
N LEU A 183 21.85 7.08 15.45
CA LEU A 183 21.85 6.12 16.56
C LEU A 183 23.19 5.39 16.72
N GLN A 184 23.94 5.24 15.63
CA GLN A 184 25.29 4.66 15.63
C GLN A 184 26.38 5.69 15.98
N GLY A 185 26.01 6.96 16.16
CA GLY A 185 26.95 8.06 16.41
C GLY A 185 27.72 8.54 15.18
N GLU A 186 27.25 8.14 13.98
CA GLU A 186 27.87 8.55 12.72
C GLU A 186 27.40 9.95 12.30
N PRO A 187 28.28 10.78 11.70
CA PRO A 187 27.91 12.11 11.25
C PRO A 187 26.97 12.03 10.03
N LEU A 188 25.92 12.87 10.04
CA LEU A 188 25.06 12.99 8.88
C LEU A 188 25.74 13.78 7.75
N ALA A 189 25.60 13.30 6.52
CA ALA A 189 25.94 14.10 5.36
C ALA A 189 24.97 15.30 5.24
N PRO A 190 25.45 16.45 4.70
CA PRO A 190 24.57 17.58 4.42
C PRO A 190 23.39 17.16 3.55
N VAL A 191 22.19 17.69 3.84
CA VAL A 191 21.00 17.43 3.00
C VAL A 191 21.24 18.06 1.62
N PRO A 192 21.17 17.28 0.54
CA PRO A 192 21.38 17.81 -0.83
C PRO A 192 20.38 18.91 -1.16
N ARG A 193 20.82 19.93 -1.89
CA ARG A 193 19.99 21.05 -2.36
C ARG A 193 19.99 21.10 -3.87
N PRO A 194 18.85 21.53 -4.49
CA PRO A 194 18.74 21.61 -5.94
C PRO A 194 19.80 22.49 -6.63
N ASP A 195 20.25 23.53 -5.94
CA ASP A 195 21.24 24.51 -6.39
C ASP A 195 22.70 24.05 -6.20
N GLU A 196 22.93 22.94 -5.50
CA GLU A 196 24.25 22.37 -5.21
C GLU A 196 24.62 21.20 -6.14
N VAL A 197 23.71 20.78 -7.03
CA VAL A 197 23.99 19.71 -7.99
C VAL A 197 24.68 20.31 -9.21
N PRO A 198 25.90 19.85 -9.56
CA PRO A 198 26.54 20.28 -10.81
C PRO A 198 25.66 19.88 -11.99
N GLU A 199 25.41 20.80 -12.89
CA GLU A 199 24.79 20.47 -14.18
C GLU A 199 25.62 19.38 -14.88
N PRO A 200 24.99 18.39 -15.52
CA PRO A 200 25.67 17.26 -16.16
C PRO A 200 26.51 17.66 -17.36
#